data_1cba33dacae8c6e8ff2c807883ddb3a7
#
_entry.id   1cba33dacae8c6e8ff2c807883ddb3a7
#
_cell.length_a   1.000
_cell.length_b   1.000
_cell.length_c   1.000
_cell.angle_alpha   90.00
_cell.angle_beta   90.00
_cell.angle_gamma   90.00
#
_symmetry.space_group_name_H-M   'P 1'
#
loop_
_entity.id
_entity.type
_entity.pdbx_description
1 polymer ?
#
loop_
_entity_poly.entity_id
_entity_poly.type
_entity_poly.pdbx_seq_one_letter_code
_entity_poly.pdbx_strand_id
1 'polypeptide(L)'
;MFGFIASPCARCTSESIPIWRGTFCGLARVLAREYSAPARLLVNRDATFLALLGLSIDPSPPNWKNATCCNPLATPYPVDDIHPAVTHAAAVTVCGLATKLGDDSHDEGGLRKLLSKSGSALISPAVGKAIARLNTTSFPTASVIRQLADQEHHEATSPIQADEATARSFGTITAHLAELLGLPQLKPELEKLGSAHGRLVYWRDAWDDQKPDLKKGRFNPYFHLDPSVIKERIQSTWADFTSALTELPFHRHSQLLTHIGENTRHRHTDFLGLETTTGEKKNRKGKRGKNEKDGGCCNHCDCCIPCDCTMPKRGTGGSCFDRCPCDGCDCCPCN
;
A
#
# COMPACT_ATOMS: atom_id res chain seq x y z
N MET A 1 -3.64 7.07 -4.04
CA MET A 1 -4.17 5.71 -4.28
C MET A 1 -3.33 4.58 -3.68
N PHE A 2 -2.06 4.76 -3.30
CA PHE A 2 -1.22 3.71 -2.72
C PHE A 2 -0.68 4.14 -1.36
N GLY A 3 -0.61 3.20 -0.40
CA GLY A 3 0.00 3.43 0.92
C GLY A 3 -0.98 3.39 2.08
N PHE A 4 -2.16 2.77 1.91
CA PHE A 4 -3.10 2.53 3.00
C PHE A 4 -2.52 1.53 4.01
N ILE A 5 -1.97 0.41 3.54
CA ILE A 5 -1.39 -0.63 4.40
C ILE A 5 -0.16 -0.09 5.14
N ALA A 6 -0.09 -0.32 6.44
CA ALA A 6 1.08 -0.01 7.25
C ALA A 6 2.13 -1.13 7.18
N SER A 7 3.41 -0.77 7.31
CA SER A 7 4.47 -1.77 7.50
C SER A 7 4.36 -2.40 8.88
N PRO A 8 4.83 -3.64 9.08
CA PRO A 8 4.96 -4.21 10.41
C PRO A 8 5.87 -3.33 11.28
N CYS A 9 5.53 -3.19 12.57
CA CYS A 9 6.34 -2.40 13.51
C CYS A 9 7.45 -3.24 14.13
N ALA A 10 8.39 -2.58 14.81
CA ALA A 10 9.51 -3.22 15.50
C ALA A 10 9.13 -4.20 16.62
N ARG A 11 7.88 -4.14 17.09
CA ARG A 11 7.34 -5.12 18.06
C ARG A 11 6.96 -6.45 17.40
N CYS A 12 6.93 -6.51 16.06
CA CYS A 12 6.80 -7.77 15.34
C CYS A 12 8.01 -8.65 15.63
N THR A 13 7.79 -9.96 15.68
CA THR A 13 8.86 -10.91 15.96
C THR A 13 10.02 -10.73 14.99
N SER A 14 11.24 -11.05 15.43
CA SER A 14 12.46 -10.97 14.62
C SER A 14 12.36 -11.70 13.26
N GLU A 15 11.48 -12.70 13.15
CA GLU A 15 11.23 -13.46 11.92
C GLU A 15 10.30 -12.74 10.94
N SER A 16 9.37 -11.93 11.43
CA SER A 16 8.35 -11.27 10.61
C SER A 16 8.91 -10.13 9.75
N ILE A 17 9.84 -9.37 10.30
CA ILE A 17 10.47 -8.22 9.62
C ILE A 17 11.26 -8.65 8.38
N PRO A 18 12.15 -9.68 8.43
CA PRO A 18 12.83 -10.18 7.25
C PRO A 18 11.91 -10.63 6.14
N ILE A 19 10.78 -11.28 6.46
CA ILE A 19 9.79 -11.74 5.47
C ILE A 19 9.13 -10.55 4.77
N TRP A 20 8.67 -9.53 5.53
CA TRP A 20 8.11 -8.31 4.94
C TRP A 20 9.12 -7.59 4.04
N ARG A 21 10.35 -7.39 4.53
CA ARG A 21 11.42 -6.75 3.76
C ARG A 21 11.80 -7.57 2.54
N GLY A 22 11.88 -8.89 2.68
CA GLY A 22 12.14 -9.81 1.58
C GLY A 22 11.06 -9.74 0.50
N THR A 23 9.79 -9.71 0.88
CA THR A 23 8.67 -9.55 -0.06
C THR A 23 8.74 -8.20 -0.78
N PHE A 24 8.98 -7.11 -0.05
CA PHE A 24 9.17 -5.77 -0.61
C PHE A 24 10.35 -5.72 -1.59
N CYS A 25 11.50 -6.27 -1.21
CA CYS A 25 12.68 -6.33 -2.07
C CYS A 25 12.46 -7.25 -3.28
N GLY A 26 11.76 -8.37 -3.11
CA GLY A 26 11.36 -9.27 -4.19
C GLY A 26 10.52 -8.55 -5.24
N LEU A 27 9.50 -7.82 -4.78
CA LEU A 27 8.66 -7.00 -5.65
C LEU A 27 9.47 -5.93 -6.39
N ALA A 28 10.36 -5.20 -5.70
CA ALA A 28 11.24 -4.20 -6.31
C ALA A 28 12.16 -4.82 -7.37
N ARG A 29 12.67 -6.04 -7.14
CA ARG A 29 13.51 -6.78 -8.11
C ARG A 29 12.71 -7.19 -9.33
N VAL A 30 11.50 -7.70 -9.18
CA VAL A 30 10.60 -8.03 -10.30
C VAL A 30 10.30 -6.78 -11.11
N LEU A 31 9.95 -5.67 -10.47
CA LEU A 31 9.70 -4.39 -11.14
C LEU A 31 10.91 -3.94 -11.98
N ALA A 32 12.12 -4.02 -11.41
CA ALA A 32 13.34 -3.65 -12.11
C ALA A 32 13.66 -4.58 -13.27
N ARG A 33 13.52 -5.88 -13.08
CA ARG A 33 13.90 -6.92 -14.06
C ARG A 33 12.93 -6.98 -15.25
N GLU A 34 11.63 -6.96 -14.97
CA GLU A 34 10.61 -7.22 -16.00
C GLU A 34 10.17 -5.95 -16.74
N TYR A 35 10.20 -4.81 -16.06
CA TYR A 35 9.67 -3.56 -16.63
C TYR A 35 10.77 -2.55 -16.94
N SER A 36 11.51 -2.07 -15.95
CA SER A 36 12.69 -1.23 -16.13
C SER A 36 13.40 -0.98 -14.80
N ALA A 37 14.68 -0.63 -14.81
CA ALA A 37 15.41 -0.31 -13.59
C ALA A 37 14.75 0.81 -12.75
N PRO A 38 14.19 1.90 -13.32
CA PRO A 38 13.43 2.89 -12.58
C PRO A 38 12.11 2.38 -12.02
N ALA A 39 11.47 1.36 -12.62
CA ALA A 39 10.18 0.83 -12.15
C ALA A 39 10.25 0.27 -10.72
N ARG A 40 11.46 -0.09 -10.22
CA ARG A 40 11.65 -0.47 -8.81
C ARG A 40 11.17 0.58 -7.81
N LEU A 41 11.13 1.87 -8.20
CA LEU A 41 10.64 2.97 -7.36
C LEU A 41 9.11 2.96 -7.19
N LEU A 42 8.40 2.16 -7.97
CA LEU A 42 6.95 1.98 -7.87
C LEU A 42 6.55 1.03 -6.75
N VAL A 43 7.51 0.32 -6.16
CA VAL A 43 7.22 -0.57 -5.04
C VAL A 43 6.51 0.20 -3.92
N ASN A 44 5.43 -0.36 -3.42
CA ASN A 44 4.62 0.27 -2.38
C ASN A 44 4.09 -0.80 -1.41
N ARG A 45 3.54 -0.35 -0.29
CA ARG A 45 3.08 -1.23 0.80
C ARG A 45 1.86 -2.06 0.43
N ASP A 46 0.92 -1.50 -0.34
CA ASP A 46 -0.30 -2.22 -0.73
C ASP A 46 0.03 -3.36 -1.70
N ALA A 47 0.93 -3.11 -2.66
CA ALA A 47 1.42 -4.15 -3.56
C ALA A 47 2.26 -5.21 -2.82
N THR A 48 3.03 -4.80 -1.80
CA THR A 48 3.77 -5.73 -0.94
C THR A 48 2.81 -6.60 -0.12
N PHE A 49 1.73 -6.02 0.38
CA PHE A 49 0.67 -6.76 1.09
C PHE A 49 0.00 -7.78 0.16
N LEU A 50 -0.35 -7.39 -1.07
CA LEU A 50 -0.91 -8.31 -2.07
C LEU A 50 0.03 -9.49 -2.37
N ALA A 51 1.33 -9.22 -2.55
CA ALA A 51 2.33 -10.26 -2.76
C ALA A 51 2.47 -11.18 -1.53
N LEU A 52 2.54 -10.60 -0.33
CA LEU A 52 2.63 -11.35 0.92
C LEU A 52 1.38 -12.21 1.19
N LEU A 53 0.21 -11.68 0.86
CA LEU A 53 -1.06 -12.40 0.95
C LEU A 53 -1.00 -13.68 0.12
N GLY A 54 -0.60 -13.58 -1.16
CA GLY A 54 -0.45 -14.73 -2.03
C GLY A 54 0.60 -15.73 -1.53
N LEU A 55 1.77 -15.25 -1.08
CA LEU A 55 2.79 -16.11 -0.46
C LEU A 55 2.29 -16.84 0.79
N SER A 56 1.32 -16.26 1.50
CA SER A 56 0.82 -16.80 2.78
C SER A 56 -0.29 -17.84 2.59
N ILE A 57 -1.11 -17.70 1.54
CA ILE A 57 -2.18 -18.65 1.22
C ILE A 57 -1.71 -19.81 0.33
N ASP A 58 -0.58 -19.69 -0.37
CA ASP A 58 -0.04 -20.76 -1.20
C ASP A 58 0.40 -21.93 -0.30
N PRO A 59 -0.15 -23.16 -0.48
CA PRO A 59 0.30 -24.33 0.25
C PRO A 59 1.75 -24.72 -0.11
N SER A 60 2.21 -24.39 -1.31
CA SER A 60 3.56 -24.70 -1.79
C SER A 60 4.61 -23.90 -1.03
N PRO A 61 5.76 -24.48 -0.65
CA PRO A 61 6.81 -23.74 0.02
C PRO A 61 7.40 -22.67 -0.90
N PRO A 62 7.63 -21.44 -0.41
CA PRO A 62 8.27 -20.39 -1.21
C PRO A 62 9.71 -20.78 -1.56
N ASN A 63 10.15 -20.35 -2.74
CA ASN A 63 11.53 -20.53 -3.19
C ASN A 63 12.41 -19.39 -2.67
N TRP A 64 12.67 -19.39 -1.36
CA TRP A 64 13.46 -18.35 -0.73
C TRP A 64 14.92 -18.39 -1.17
N LYS A 65 15.41 -17.25 -1.66
CA LYS A 65 16.83 -17.02 -1.99
C LYS A 65 17.31 -15.82 -1.19
N ASN A 66 18.46 -15.95 -0.55
CA ASN A 66 19.09 -14.80 0.07
C ASN A 66 19.53 -13.79 -0.99
N ALA A 67 18.98 -12.60 -0.97
CA ALA A 67 19.33 -11.55 -1.90
C ALA A 67 19.60 -10.24 -1.16
N THR A 68 20.61 -9.51 -1.63
CA THR A 68 20.90 -8.16 -1.15
C THR A 68 19.83 -7.20 -1.67
N CYS A 69 19.47 -6.23 -0.84
CA CYS A 69 18.65 -5.08 -1.23
C CYS A 69 19.42 -4.20 -2.25
N CYS A 70 18.75 -3.15 -2.74
CA CYS A 70 19.39 -2.07 -3.52
C CYS A 70 20.55 -1.38 -2.75
N ASN A 71 20.59 -1.51 -1.42
CA ASN A 71 21.74 -1.18 -0.59
C ASN A 71 22.67 -2.40 -0.50
N PRO A 72 23.88 -2.36 -1.10
CA PRO A 72 24.82 -3.49 -1.06
C PRO A 72 25.38 -3.78 0.34
N LEU A 73 25.23 -2.84 1.27
CA LEU A 73 25.67 -3.00 2.66
C LEU A 73 24.57 -3.58 3.57
N ALA A 74 23.34 -3.73 3.04
CA ALA A 74 22.25 -4.31 3.82
C ALA A 74 22.41 -5.84 3.94
N THR A 75 22.02 -6.37 5.10
CA THR A 75 21.92 -7.81 5.30
C THR A 75 21.01 -8.44 4.25
N PRO A 76 21.38 -9.55 3.62
CA PRO A 76 20.52 -10.26 2.68
C PRO A 76 19.21 -10.70 3.36
N TYR A 77 18.10 -10.60 2.64
CA TYR A 77 16.79 -11.06 3.08
C TYR A 77 16.32 -12.24 2.24
N PRO A 78 15.47 -13.12 2.80
CA PRO A 78 14.83 -14.16 2.03
C PRO A 78 13.86 -13.51 1.02
N VAL A 79 14.11 -13.72 -0.26
CA VAL A 79 13.35 -13.16 -1.38
C VAL A 79 12.84 -14.30 -2.26
N ASP A 80 11.56 -14.28 -2.60
CA ASP A 80 11.01 -15.07 -3.69
C ASP A 80 10.52 -14.12 -4.78
N ASP A 81 11.37 -13.86 -5.76
CA ASP A 81 11.12 -12.93 -6.87
C ASP A 81 10.60 -13.62 -8.15
N ILE A 82 10.21 -14.90 -8.04
CA ILE A 82 9.59 -15.66 -9.12
C ILE A 82 8.16 -16.13 -8.78
N HIS A 83 7.75 -15.98 -7.54
CA HIS A 83 6.43 -16.41 -7.09
C HIS A 83 5.31 -15.73 -7.90
N PRO A 84 4.23 -16.47 -8.30
CA PRO A 84 3.15 -15.90 -9.12
C PRO A 84 2.51 -14.66 -8.51
N ALA A 85 2.29 -14.64 -7.19
CA ALA A 85 1.70 -13.50 -6.49
C ALA A 85 2.61 -12.26 -6.52
N VAL A 86 3.94 -12.42 -6.45
CA VAL A 86 4.90 -11.30 -6.50
C VAL A 86 4.95 -10.71 -7.91
N THR A 87 4.95 -11.56 -8.94
CA THR A 87 4.93 -11.11 -10.35
C THR A 87 3.60 -10.46 -10.71
N HIS A 88 2.47 -10.96 -10.19
CA HIS A 88 1.16 -10.34 -10.35
C HIS A 88 1.10 -8.97 -9.68
N ALA A 89 1.52 -8.86 -8.41
CA ALA A 89 1.58 -7.58 -7.70
C ALA A 89 2.45 -6.54 -8.43
N ALA A 90 3.56 -6.96 -9.03
CA ALA A 90 4.39 -6.07 -9.85
C ALA A 90 3.65 -5.58 -11.09
N ALA A 91 2.98 -6.48 -11.83
CA ALA A 91 2.25 -6.13 -13.05
C ALA A 91 1.11 -5.14 -12.76
N VAL A 92 0.27 -5.41 -11.75
CA VAL A 92 -0.84 -4.51 -11.39
C VAL A 92 -0.35 -3.17 -10.86
N THR A 93 0.81 -3.12 -10.19
CA THR A 93 1.42 -1.86 -9.75
C THR A 93 1.80 -0.96 -10.92
N VAL A 94 2.39 -1.52 -11.97
CA VAL A 94 2.77 -0.77 -13.18
C VAL A 94 1.52 -0.28 -13.92
N CYS A 95 0.47 -1.11 -14.03
CA CYS A 95 -0.79 -0.71 -14.65
C CYS A 95 -1.51 0.38 -13.85
N GLY A 96 -1.56 0.27 -12.52
CA GLY A 96 -2.20 1.26 -11.65
C GLY A 96 -1.52 2.64 -11.69
N LEU A 97 -0.19 2.69 -11.90
CA LEU A 97 0.48 3.97 -12.14
C LEU A 97 0.07 4.60 -13.46
N ALA A 98 -0.15 3.79 -14.50
CA ALA A 98 -0.54 4.31 -15.82
C ALA A 98 -1.91 4.98 -15.78
N THR A 99 -2.88 4.43 -15.04
CA THR A 99 -4.20 5.07 -14.84
C THR A 99 -4.03 6.40 -14.13
N LYS A 100 -3.28 6.46 -13.04
CA LYS A 100 -3.03 7.71 -12.31
C LYS A 100 -2.35 8.79 -13.17
N LEU A 101 -1.39 8.43 -14.00
CA LEU A 101 -0.73 9.38 -14.92
C LEU A 101 -1.65 9.83 -16.06
N GLY A 102 -2.59 8.98 -16.46
CA GLY A 102 -3.65 9.31 -17.41
C GLY A 102 -4.54 10.42 -16.84
N ASP A 103 -5.04 10.25 -15.63
CA ASP A 103 -5.89 11.21 -14.92
C ASP A 103 -5.18 12.55 -14.72
N ASP A 104 -3.93 12.55 -14.25
CA ASP A 104 -3.12 13.78 -14.06
C ASP A 104 -2.86 14.53 -15.38
N SER A 105 -2.89 13.85 -16.54
CA SER A 105 -2.67 14.47 -17.85
C SER A 105 -3.86 15.27 -18.36
N HIS A 106 -5.07 14.95 -17.93
CA HIS A 106 -6.29 15.68 -18.30
C HIS A 106 -6.47 16.95 -17.47
N ASP A 107 -5.95 16.99 -16.26
CA ASP A 107 -6.35 17.95 -15.24
C ASP A 107 -5.46 19.19 -15.06
N GLU A 108 -4.23 19.26 -15.57
CA GLU A 108 -3.32 20.34 -15.21
C GLU A 108 -2.55 20.98 -16.38
N GLY A 109 -2.53 22.33 -16.36
CA GLY A 109 -1.80 23.15 -17.33
C GLY A 109 -0.27 23.17 -17.13
N GLY A 110 0.48 23.29 -18.21
CA GLY A 110 1.87 23.71 -18.21
C GLY A 110 2.88 22.62 -17.89
N LEU A 111 3.70 22.84 -16.87
CA LEU A 111 4.89 22.06 -16.56
C LEU A 111 4.56 20.61 -16.11
N ARG A 112 3.48 20.44 -15.35
CA ARG A 112 3.01 19.12 -14.90
C ARG A 112 2.51 18.27 -16.08
N LYS A 113 1.81 18.88 -17.04
CA LYS A 113 1.38 18.22 -18.27
C LYS A 113 2.56 17.78 -19.14
N LEU A 114 3.65 18.54 -19.15
CA LEU A 114 4.88 18.16 -19.82
C LEU A 114 5.57 16.99 -19.12
N LEU A 115 5.65 17.05 -17.78
CA LEU A 115 6.22 15.97 -16.95
C LEU A 115 5.37 14.69 -17.02
N SER A 116 4.05 14.80 -17.02
CA SER A 116 3.15 13.64 -17.14
C SER A 116 3.23 13.03 -18.55
N LYS A 117 3.30 13.84 -19.62
CA LYS A 117 3.49 13.36 -21.01
C LYS A 117 4.86 12.69 -21.19
N SER A 118 5.93 13.29 -20.67
CA SER A 118 7.26 12.70 -20.74
C SER A 118 7.36 11.44 -19.89
N GLY A 119 6.75 11.44 -18.70
CA GLY A 119 6.64 10.28 -17.83
C GLY A 119 5.80 9.15 -18.45
N SER A 120 4.68 9.49 -19.08
CA SER A 120 3.82 8.55 -19.80
C SER A 120 4.55 7.88 -20.97
N ALA A 121 5.32 8.62 -21.76
CA ALA A 121 6.12 8.08 -22.85
C ALA A 121 7.21 7.12 -22.36
N LEU A 122 7.85 7.41 -21.22
CA LEU A 122 8.88 6.55 -20.63
C LEU A 122 8.29 5.27 -19.99
N ILE A 123 7.05 5.34 -19.50
CA ILE A 123 6.37 4.25 -18.81
C ILE A 123 5.56 3.39 -19.77
N SER A 124 5.17 3.91 -20.94
CA SER A 124 4.36 3.20 -21.94
C SER A 124 4.89 1.79 -22.29
N PRO A 125 6.21 1.56 -22.52
CA PRO A 125 6.71 0.22 -22.77
C PRO A 125 6.59 -0.72 -21.57
N ALA A 126 6.73 -0.19 -20.34
CA ALA A 126 6.57 -0.97 -19.12
C ALA A 126 5.11 -1.39 -18.92
N VAL A 127 4.17 -0.49 -19.19
CA VAL A 127 2.74 -0.76 -19.15
C VAL A 127 2.33 -1.82 -20.18
N GLY A 128 2.83 -1.72 -21.41
CA GLY A 128 2.59 -2.74 -22.45
C GLY A 128 3.06 -4.14 -22.01
N LYS A 129 4.25 -4.23 -21.40
CA LYS A 129 4.76 -5.49 -20.83
C LYS A 129 3.90 -5.99 -19.66
N ALA A 130 3.42 -5.08 -18.79
CA ALA A 130 2.58 -5.45 -17.65
C ALA A 130 1.22 -5.99 -18.11
N ILE A 131 0.59 -5.34 -19.09
CA ILE A 131 -0.66 -5.82 -19.70
C ILE A 131 -0.44 -7.18 -20.36
N ALA A 132 0.63 -7.35 -21.14
CA ALA A 132 0.96 -8.63 -21.76
C ALA A 132 1.14 -9.72 -20.70
N ARG A 133 1.85 -9.43 -19.59
CA ARG A 133 2.03 -10.35 -18.47
C ARG A 133 0.70 -10.74 -17.81
N LEU A 134 -0.17 -9.78 -17.54
CA LEU A 134 -1.50 -10.03 -16.97
C LEU A 134 -2.37 -10.88 -17.89
N ASN A 135 -2.31 -10.63 -19.19
CA ASN A 135 -3.06 -11.41 -20.18
C ASN A 135 -2.58 -12.88 -20.24
N THR A 136 -1.28 -13.17 -20.01
CA THR A 136 -0.80 -14.57 -19.96
C THR A 136 -1.38 -15.37 -18.80
N THR A 137 -1.87 -14.70 -17.76
CA THR A 137 -2.52 -15.32 -16.61
C THR A 137 -4.05 -15.24 -16.66
N SER A 138 -4.63 -14.87 -17.81
CA SER A 138 -6.08 -14.67 -17.99
C SER A 138 -6.69 -13.62 -17.06
N PHE A 139 -5.88 -12.69 -16.56
CA PHE A 139 -6.39 -11.59 -15.75
C PHE A 139 -7.24 -10.65 -16.58
N PRO A 140 -8.43 -10.24 -16.12
CA PRO A 140 -9.36 -9.42 -16.91
C PRO A 140 -8.94 -7.94 -16.96
N THR A 141 -7.74 -7.65 -17.47
CA THR A 141 -7.11 -6.31 -17.47
C THR A 141 -8.03 -5.24 -18.06
N ALA A 142 -8.65 -5.51 -19.21
CA ALA A 142 -9.53 -4.55 -19.88
C ALA A 142 -10.80 -4.24 -19.05
N SER A 143 -11.30 -5.21 -18.29
CA SER A 143 -12.44 -5.02 -17.39
C SER A 143 -12.07 -4.12 -16.22
N VAL A 144 -10.91 -4.38 -15.58
CA VAL A 144 -10.42 -3.58 -14.44
C VAL A 144 -10.15 -2.13 -14.87
N ILE A 145 -9.54 -1.92 -16.03
CA ILE A 145 -9.32 -0.57 -16.56
C ILE A 145 -10.65 0.16 -16.80
N ARG A 146 -11.65 -0.51 -17.38
CA ARG A 146 -12.98 0.11 -17.55
C ARG A 146 -13.65 0.43 -16.21
N GLN A 147 -13.59 -0.49 -15.24
CA GLN A 147 -14.13 -0.24 -13.89
C GLN A 147 -13.54 1.01 -13.26
N LEU A 148 -12.21 1.20 -13.38
CA LEU A 148 -11.55 2.40 -12.88
C LEU A 148 -11.94 3.66 -13.65
N ALA A 149 -12.12 3.56 -14.98
CA ALA A 149 -12.59 4.68 -15.80
C ALA A 149 -14.05 5.09 -15.47
N ASP A 150 -14.86 4.18 -14.94
CA ASP A 150 -16.22 4.47 -14.49
C ASP A 150 -16.28 5.25 -13.15
N GLN A 151 -15.14 5.53 -12.54
CA GLN A 151 -15.05 6.21 -11.25
C GLN A 151 -15.74 7.58 -11.24
N GLU A 152 -15.47 8.43 -12.24
CA GLU A 152 -16.08 9.75 -12.39
C GLU A 152 -17.61 9.66 -12.52
N HIS A 153 -18.11 8.64 -13.25
CA HIS A 153 -19.54 8.42 -13.38
C HIS A 153 -20.20 8.08 -12.04
N HIS A 154 -19.59 7.21 -11.23
CA HIS A 154 -20.07 6.88 -9.88
C HIS A 154 -20.06 8.10 -8.97
N GLU A 155 -19.02 8.90 -9.00
CA GLU A 155 -18.90 10.14 -8.24
C GLU A 155 -20.02 11.15 -8.60
N ALA A 156 -20.32 11.29 -9.89
CA ALA A 156 -21.36 12.20 -10.38
C ALA A 156 -22.78 11.73 -10.05
N THR A 157 -23.03 10.41 -10.02
CA THR A 157 -24.38 9.85 -9.86
C THR A 157 -24.76 9.54 -8.42
N SER A 158 -23.81 9.06 -7.61
CA SER A 158 -24.09 8.64 -6.25
C SER A 158 -22.86 8.77 -5.34
N PRO A 159 -22.70 9.88 -4.59
CA PRO A 159 -21.56 10.07 -3.69
C PRO A 159 -21.34 8.91 -2.70
N ILE A 160 -22.39 8.22 -2.27
CA ILE A 160 -22.29 7.07 -1.35
C ILE A 160 -21.71 5.81 -2.02
N GLN A 161 -21.80 5.73 -3.34
CA GLN A 161 -21.29 4.62 -4.16
C GLN A 161 -19.99 5.00 -4.89
N ALA A 162 -19.44 6.16 -4.58
CA ALA A 162 -18.23 6.67 -5.22
C ALA A 162 -17.01 5.73 -5.05
N ASP A 163 -16.99 4.90 -4.01
CA ASP A 163 -15.95 3.90 -3.75
C ASP A 163 -16.07 2.61 -4.58
N GLU A 164 -17.19 2.42 -5.33
CA GLU A 164 -17.55 1.12 -5.92
C GLU A 164 -16.61 0.69 -7.05
N ALA A 165 -16.20 1.61 -7.91
CA ALA A 165 -15.28 1.31 -9.01
C ALA A 165 -13.91 0.83 -8.49
N THR A 166 -13.36 1.55 -7.51
CA THR A 166 -12.10 1.19 -6.85
C THR A 166 -12.25 -0.14 -6.10
N ALA A 167 -13.35 -0.35 -5.37
CA ALA A 167 -13.63 -1.59 -4.66
C ALA A 167 -13.64 -2.80 -5.59
N ARG A 168 -14.41 -2.75 -6.68
CA ARG A 168 -14.48 -3.85 -7.67
C ARG A 168 -13.14 -4.15 -8.30
N SER A 169 -12.36 -3.12 -8.63
CA SER A 169 -11.05 -3.27 -9.23
C SER A 169 -10.07 -3.98 -8.28
N PHE A 170 -10.00 -3.55 -7.02
CA PHE A 170 -9.17 -4.19 -6.01
C PHE A 170 -9.66 -5.60 -5.65
N GLY A 171 -10.97 -5.82 -5.62
CA GLY A 171 -11.59 -7.15 -5.48
C GLY A 171 -11.12 -8.09 -6.58
N THR A 172 -11.24 -7.69 -7.84
CA THR A 172 -10.79 -8.48 -9.00
C THR A 172 -9.29 -8.77 -8.96
N ILE A 173 -8.47 -7.77 -8.59
CA ILE A 173 -7.01 -7.92 -8.48
C ILE A 173 -6.66 -8.96 -7.41
N THR A 174 -7.29 -8.88 -6.25
CA THR A 174 -6.98 -9.78 -5.13
C THR A 174 -7.54 -11.18 -5.35
N ALA A 175 -8.76 -11.28 -5.89
CA ALA A 175 -9.40 -12.57 -6.23
C ALA A 175 -8.61 -13.38 -7.25
N HIS A 176 -7.87 -12.72 -8.15
CA HIS A 176 -7.05 -13.41 -9.15
C HIS A 176 -5.90 -14.25 -8.54
N LEU A 177 -5.50 -13.98 -7.30
CA LEU A 177 -4.56 -14.84 -6.57
C LEU A 177 -5.07 -16.27 -6.47
N ALA A 178 -6.39 -16.48 -6.33
CA ALA A 178 -6.98 -17.81 -6.28
C ALA A 178 -6.73 -18.60 -7.58
N GLU A 179 -6.85 -17.94 -8.73
CA GLU A 179 -6.61 -18.53 -10.04
C GLU A 179 -5.13 -18.84 -10.26
N LEU A 180 -4.27 -17.88 -9.90
CA LEU A 180 -2.81 -18.03 -10.02
C LEU A 180 -2.22 -19.16 -9.19
N LEU A 181 -2.83 -19.45 -8.04
CA LEU A 181 -2.35 -20.44 -7.08
C LEU A 181 -3.14 -21.76 -7.15
N GLY A 182 -4.11 -21.89 -8.04
CA GLY A 182 -4.93 -23.09 -8.16
C GLY A 182 -5.86 -23.32 -6.95
N LEU A 183 -6.31 -22.26 -6.30
CA LEU A 183 -7.14 -22.25 -5.09
C LEU A 183 -8.51 -21.59 -5.36
N PRO A 184 -9.31 -22.08 -6.34
CA PRO A 184 -10.54 -21.41 -6.77
C PRO A 184 -11.57 -21.22 -5.64
N GLN A 185 -11.53 -22.08 -4.62
CA GLN A 185 -12.39 -22.01 -3.45
C GLN A 185 -12.15 -20.74 -2.59
N LEU A 186 -10.99 -20.11 -2.70
CA LEU A 186 -10.66 -18.87 -1.94
C LEU A 186 -11.03 -17.58 -2.69
N LYS A 187 -11.56 -17.72 -3.92
CA LYS A 187 -11.86 -16.54 -4.75
C LYS A 187 -12.85 -15.58 -4.08
N PRO A 188 -13.98 -16.03 -3.48
CA PRO A 188 -14.94 -15.11 -2.84
C PRO A 188 -14.34 -14.33 -1.66
N GLU A 189 -13.57 -15.00 -0.81
CA GLU A 189 -12.95 -14.39 0.37
C GLU A 189 -11.87 -13.37 -0.03
N LEU A 190 -11.07 -13.70 -1.05
CA LEU A 190 -10.06 -12.80 -1.60
C LEU A 190 -10.71 -11.59 -2.29
N GLU A 191 -11.83 -11.78 -2.99
CA GLU A 191 -12.59 -10.69 -3.60
C GLU A 191 -13.17 -9.76 -2.53
N LYS A 192 -13.75 -10.32 -1.46
CA LYS A 192 -14.26 -9.57 -0.30
C LYS A 192 -13.15 -8.74 0.35
N LEU A 193 -11.99 -9.35 0.61
CA LEU A 193 -10.83 -8.66 1.19
C LEU A 193 -10.33 -7.53 0.28
N GLY A 194 -10.16 -7.81 -1.00
CA GLY A 194 -9.70 -6.82 -1.98
C GLY A 194 -10.68 -5.66 -2.13
N SER A 195 -11.98 -5.96 -2.19
CA SER A 195 -13.02 -4.93 -2.31
C SER A 195 -13.05 -4.01 -1.08
N ALA A 196 -12.97 -4.57 0.13
CA ALA A 196 -12.87 -3.78 1.35
C ALA A 196 -11.60 -2.93 1.38
N HIS A 197 -10.46 -3.49 0.96
CA HIS A 197 -9.21 -2.73 0.83
C HIS A 197 -9.35 -1.56 -0.15
N GLY A 198 -9.90 -1.80 -1.35
CA GLY A 198 -10.12 -0.76 -2.35
C GLY A 198 -11.02 0.38 -1.85
N ARG A 199 -12.12 0.06 -1.13
CA ARG A 199 -12.98 1.06 -0.48
C ARG A 199 -12.21 1.93 0.52
N LEU A 200 -11.41 1.30 1.39
CA LEU A 200 -10.60 2.01 2.38
C LEU A 200 -9.56 2.91 1.73
N VAL A 201 -8.93 2.46 0.64
CA VAL A 201 -7.99 3.28 -0.16
C VAL A 201 -8.70 4.51 -0.74
N TYR A 202 -9.89 4.33 -1.34
CA TYR A 202 -10.68 5.43 -1.88
C TYR A 202 -11.06 6.46 -0.82
N TRP A 203 -11.66 6.02 0.30
CA TRP A 203 -12.07 6.92 1.38
C TRP A 203 -10.89 7.62 2.04
N ARG A 204 -9.74 6.96 2.12
CA ARG A 204 -8.52 7.56 2.66
C ARG A 204 -7.95 8.63 1.73
N ASP A 205 -7.91 8.38 0.43
CA ASP A 205 -7.48 9.35 -0.58
C ASP A 205 -8.38 10.60 -0.53
N ALA A 206 -9.71 10.40 -0.53
CA ALA A 206 -10.68 11.48 -0.40
C ALA A 206 -10.52 12.27 0.93
N TRP A 207 -10.19 11.59 2.05
CA TRP A 207 -9.89 12.24 3.33
C TRP A 207 -8.67 13.15 3.25
N ASP A 208 -7.61 12.68 2.64
CA ASP A 208 -6.35 13.43 2.53
C ASP A 208 -6.49 14.61 1.54
N ASP A 209 -7.32 14.46 0.51
CA ASP A 209 -7.47 15.42 -0.58
C ASP A 209 -8.57 16.48 -0.35
N GLN A 210 -9.28 16.48 0.80
CA GLN A 210 -10.35 17.46 1.09
C GLN A 210 -9.90 18.92 0.82
N LYS A 211 -8.72 19.32 1.31
CA LYS A 211 -8.25 20.71 1.16
C LYS A 211 -7.85 21.07 -0.28
N PRO A 212 -7.07 20.24 -1.00
CA PRO A 212 -6.75 20.49 -2.40
C PRO A 212 -8.00 20.44 -3.30
N ASP A 213 -8.94 19.51 -3.08
CA ASP A 213 -10.16 19.39 -3.88
C ASP A 213 -11.08 20.58 -3.70
N LEU A 214 -11.27 21.04 -2.46
CA LEU A 214 -12.05 22.26 -2.19
C LEU A 214 -11.47 23.48 -2.92
N LYS A 215 -10.15 23.63 -2.93
CA LYS A 215 -9.47 24.74 -3.62
C LYS A 215 -9.60 24.69 -5.13
N LYS A 216 -9.68 23.48 -5.69
CA LYS A 216 -9.74 23.24 -7.13
C LYS A 216 -11.17 23.05 -7.65
N GLY A 217 -12.17 23.06 -6.76
CA GLY A 217 -13.58 22.78 -7.11
C GLY A 217 -13.80 21.36 -7.64
N ARG A 218 -12.99 20.40 -7.18
CA ARG A 218 -13.13 18.99 -7.57
C ARG A 218 -14.16 18.29 -6.68
N PHE A 219 -14.73 17.20 -7.21
CA PHE A 219 -15.56 16.32 -6.42
C PHE A 219 -14.78 15.73 -5.25
N ASN A 220 -15.42 15.70 -4.07
CA ASN A 220 -14.94 14.94 -2.94
C ASN A 220 -16.17 14.53 -2.10
N PRO A 221 -16.39 13.24 -1.81
CA PRO A 221 -17.60 12.74 -1.13
C PRO A 221 -17.79 13.34 0.25
N TYR A 222 -16.74 13.81 0.91
CA TYR A 222 -16.81 14.49 2.21
C TYR A 222 -17.54 15.83 2.18
N PHE A 223 -17.78 16.41 1.00
CA PHE A 223 -18.56 17.64 0.84
C PHE A 223 -20.02 17.39 0.50
N HIS A 224 -20.39 16.15 0.20
CA HIS A 224 -21.70 15.77 -0.30
C HIS A 224 -22.48 14.84 0.64
N LEU A 225 -21.82 14.23 1.62
CA LEU A 225 -22.38 13.25 2.53
C LEU A 225 -22.30 13.73 3.98
N ASP A 226 -23.25 13.27 4.80
CA ASP A 226 -23.19 13.50 6.23
C ASP A 226 -21.98 12.78 6.85
N PRO A 227 -21.22 13.43 7.75
CA PRO A 227 -20.06 12.83 8.40
C PRO A 227 -20.35 11.52 9.14
N SER A 228 -21.58 11.35 9.67
CA SER A 228 -21.99 10.10 10.34
C SER A 228 -22.10 8.94 9.34
N VAL A 229 -22.65 9.18 8.16
CA VAL A 229 -22.75 8.20 7.07
C VAL A 229 -21.38 7.76 6.59
N ILE A 230 -20.47 8.72 6.40
CA ILE A 230 -19.09 8.43 6.00
C ILE A 230 -18.38 7.59 7.08
N LYS A 231 -18.52 7.98 8.35
CA LYS A 231 -17.92 7.26 9.48
C LYS A 231 -18.43 5.81 9.55
N GLU A 232 -19.73 5.61 9.46
CA GLU A 232 -20.34 4.28 9.45
C GLU A 232 -19.82 3.44 8.28
N ARG A 233 -19.77 4.02 7.07
CA ARG A 233 -19.24 3.35 5.88
C ARG A 233 -17.79 2.90 6.06
N ILE A 234 -16.93 3.77 6.59
CA ILE A 234 -15.52 3.46 6.84
C ILE A 234 -15.38 2.36 7.90
N GLN A 235 -16.14 2.46 9.00
CA GLN A 235 -16.09 1.49 10.10
C GLN A 235 -16.58 0.11 9.66
N SER A 236 -17.70 0.07 8.94
CA SER A 236 -18.23 -1.18 8.36
C SER A 236 -17.21 -1.80 7.38
N THR A 237 -16.64 -0.99 6.49
CA THR A 237 -15.64 -1.47 5.54
C THR A 237 -14.37 -1.99 6.24
N TRP A 238 -13.96 -1.32 7.34
CA TRP A 238 -12.83 -1.81 8.14
C TRP A 238 -13.15 -3.16 8.80
N ALA A 239 -14.36 -3.33 9.31
CA ALA A 239 -14.82 -4.62 9.87
C ALA A 239 -14.82 -5.72 8.80
N ASP A 240 -15.31 -5.42 7.59
CA ASP A 240 -15.27 -6.34 6.45
C ASP A 240 -13.82 -6.74 6.07
N PHE A 241 -12.91 -5.76 6.02
CA PHE A 241 -11.49 -6.01 5.75
C PHE A 241 -10.86 -6.95 6.78
N THR A 242 -11.08 -6.67 8.07
CA THR A 242 -10.50 -7.47 9.16
C THR A 242 -11.11 -8.86 9.24
N SER A 243 -12.43 -9.00 9.06
CA SER A 243 -13.11 -10.29 9.01
C SER A 243 -12.58 -11.13 7.85
N ALA A 244 -12.58 -10.59 6.64
CA ALA A 244 -12.07 -11.31 5.46
C ALA A 244 -10.60 -11.71 5.61
N LEU A 245 -9.76 -10.87 6.22
CA LEU A 245 -8.36 -11.21 6.47
C LEU A 245 -8.21 -12.36 7.47
N THR A 246 -9.05 -12.43 8.51
CA THR A 246 -8.98 -13.49 9.53
C THR A 246 -9.59 -14.81 9.07
N GLU A 247 -10.52 -14.79 8.13
CA GLU A 247 -11.19 -15.96 7.58
C GLU A 247 -10.33 -16.74 6.57
N LEU A 248 -9.27 -16.12 6.01
CA LEU A 248 -8.39 -16.77 5.05
C LEU A 248 -7.54 -17.88 5.69
N PRO A 249 -7.43 -19.05 5.06
CA PRO A 249 -6.63 -20.18 5.55
C PRO A 249 -5.15 -19.96 5.21
N PHE A 250 -4.43 -19.26 6.08
CA PHE A 250 -3.00 -19.05 5.90
C PHE A 250 -2.18 -20.30 6.23
N HIS A 251 -1.35 -20.72 5.31
CA HIS A 251 -0.35 -21.79 5.53
C HIS A 251 0.89 -21.26 6.25
N ARG A 252 1.16 -19.94 6.15
CA ARG A 252 2.30 -19.26 6.78
C ARG A 252 2.03 -17.79 7.00
N HIS A 253 2.85 -17.15 7.82
CA HIS A 253 2.86 -15.69 8.04
C HIS A 253 1.54 -15.08 8.55
N SER A 254 0.61 -15.88 9.10
CA SER A 254 -0.67 -15.39 9.63
C SER A 254 -0.47 -14.29 10.69
N GLN A 255 0.45 -14.49 11.63
CA GLN A 255 0.76 -13.50 12.66
C GLN A 255 1.28 -12.18 12.06
N LEU A 256 2.13 -12.26 11.02
CA LEU A 256 2.62 -11.07 10.33
C LEU A 256 1.48 -10.29 9.67
N LEU A 257 0.56 -10.97 9.00
CA LEU A 257 -0.61 -10.35 8.36
C LEU A 257 -1.54 -9.71 9.42
N THR A 258 -1.77 -10.38 10.55
CA THR A 258 -2.52 -9.82 11.68
C THR A 258 -1.86 -8.53 12.20
N HIS A 259 -0.55 -8.56 12.46
CA HIS A 259 0.19 -7.37 12.91
C HIS A 259 0.17 -6.23 11.89
N ILE A 260 0.21 -6.53 10.59
CA ILE A 260 0.05 -5.51 9.54
C ILE A 260 -1.34 -4.88 9.63
N GLY A 261 -2.39 -5.68 9.83
CA GLY A 261 -3.75 -5.19 10.06
C GLY A 261 -3.83 -4.27 11.29
N GLU A 262 -3.31 -4.70 12.43
CA GLU A 262 -3.26 -3.90 13.67
C GLU A 262 -2.49 -2.59 13.48
N ASN A 263 -1.33 -2.62 12.85
CA ASN A 263 -0.56 -1.42 12.57
C ASN A 263 -1.27 -0.48 11.60
N THR A 264 -1.97 -1.03 10.63
CA THR A 264 -2.81 -0.23 9.71
C THR A 264 -3.91 0.47 10.48
N ARG A 265 -4.57 -0.24 11.42
CA ARG A 265 -5.56 0.34 12.33
C ARG A 265 -4.97 1.50 13.14
N HIS A 266 -3.83 1.28 13.78
CA HIS A 266 -3.16 2.30 14.60
C HIS A 266 -2.74 3.53 13.78
N ARG A 267 -2.21 3.31 12.58
CA ARG A 267 -1.81 4.39 11.68
C ARG A 267 -2.98 5.28 11.25
N HIS A 268 -4.15 4.70 11.11
CA HIS A 268 -5.33 5.36 10.60
C HIS A 268 -6.44 5.57 11.64
N THR A 269 -6.09 5.59 12.93
CA THR A 269 -7.07 5.71 14.04
C THR A 269 -8.02 6.88 13.87
N ASP A 270 -7.49 8.07 13.53
CA ASP A 270 -8.31 9.28 13.32
C ASP A 270 -9.26 9.12 12.12
N PHE A 271 -8.77 8.56 11.02
CA PHE A 271 -9.55 8.29 9.81
C PHE A 271 -10.63 7.23 10.05
N LEU A 272 -10.30 6.15 10.76
CA LEU A 272 -11.25 5.07 11.05
C LEU A 272 -12.27 5.48 12.12
N GLY A 273 -12.11 6.63 12.76
CA GLY A 273 -12.99 7.08 13.84
C GLY A 273 -13.03 6.12 15.03
N LEU A 274 -11.94 5.37 15.25
CA LEU A 274 -11.82 4.43 16.35
C LEU A 274 -11.30 5.17 17.58
N GLU A 275 -11.92 4.94 18.75
CA GLU A 275 -11.41 5.51 19.99
C GLU A 275 -10.04 4.90 20.31
N THR A 276 -9.07 5.76 20.65
CA THR A 276 -7.81 5.31 21.24
C THR A 276 -8.12 4.77 22.63
N THR A 277 -7.82 3.50 22.87
CA THR A 277 -8.01 2.82 24.17
C THR A 277 -7.13 3.38 25.29
N THR A 278 -6.38 4.43 25.02
CA THR A 278 -5.63 5.20 26.03
C THR A 278 -6.33 6.53 26.22
N GLY A 279 -7.05 6.66 27.38
CA GLY A 279 -7.78 7.86 27.78
C GLY A 279 -6.86 9.06 28.04
N GLU A 280 -6.35 9.66 26.99
CA GLU A 280 -5.72 10.98 27.05
C GLU A 280 -6.17 11.83 25.85
N LYS A 281 -7.24 12.60 26.10
CA LYS A 281 -7.54 13.78 25.31
C LYS A 281 -6.42 14.80 25.47
N LYS A 282 -5.34 14.71 24.70
CA LYS A 282 -4.37 15.80 24.62
C LYS A 282 -4.95 16.95 23.79
N ASN A 283 -5.39 17.97 24.51
CA ASN A 283 -5.81 19.26 24.03
C ASN A 283 -4.64 19.94 23.30
N ARG A 284 -4.53 19.75 21.98
CA ARG A 284 -3.48 20.35 21.14
C ARG A 284 -3.80 21.81 20.80
N LYS A 285 -3.90 22.67 21.85
CA LYS A 285 -3.69 24.11 21.71
C LYS A 285 -2.59 24.52 22.67
N GLY A 286 -1.43 24.87 22.16
CA GLY A 286 -0.46 25.64 22.92
C GLY A 286 0.95 25.10 22.96
N LYS A 287 1.85 25.87 22.35
CA LYS A 287 3.28 26.06 22.64
C LYS A 287 4.20 24.84 22.68
N ARG A 288 5.12 24.80 21.70
CA ARG A 288 6.37 24.06 21.79
C ARG A 288 7.06 24.36 23.13
N GLY A 289 6.94 23.45 24.06
CA GLY A 289 7.74 23.37 25.28
C GLY A 289 8.66 22.14 25.17
N LYS A 290 9.94 22.37 25.42
CA LYS A 290 10.97 21.32 25.49
C LYS A 290 10.66 20.38 26.66
N ASN A 291 10.95 19.09 26.45
CA ASN A 291 11.00 17.99 27.41
C ASN A 291 9.68 17.41 27.89
N GLU A 292 9.29 16.29 27.28
CA GLU A 292 8.65 15.19 28.02
C GLU A 292 8.95 13.86 27.31
N LYS A 293 9.56 12.95 28.07
CA LYS A 293 9.84 11.57 27.73
C LYS A 293 8.55 10.78 27.92
N ASP A 294 7.81 10.55 26.87
CA ASP A 294 6.70 9.61 26.89
C ASP A 294 6.95 8.49 25.89
N GLY A 295 7.15 7.28 26.42
CA GLY A 295 7.41 6.05 25.67
C GLY A 295 6.20 5.56 24.90
N GLY A 296 5.75 6.29 23.88
CA GLY A 296 4.81 5.84 22.88
C GLY A 296 5.56 5.35 21.66
N CYS A 297 5.22 4.16 21.15
CA CYS A 297 5.67 3.72 19.84
C CYS A 297 5.34 4.81 18.82
N CYS A 298 6.35 5.26 18.10
CA CYS A 298 6.33 6.46 17.27
C CYS A 298 5.19 6.45 16.27
N ASN A 299 4.22 7.33 16.44
CA ASN A 299 3.24 7.67 15.39
C ASN A 299 3.90 8.34 14.17
N HIS A 300 5.24 8.46 14.14
CA HIS A 300 6.03 9.17 13.13
C HIS A 300 7.26 8.39 12.66
N CYS A 301 7.37 7.09 12.94
CA CYS A 301 8.45 6.29 12.36
C CYS A 301 8.17 5.99 10.88
N ASP A 302 8.40 6.96 10.01
CA ASP A 302 8.69 6.71 8.59
C ASP A 302 10.01 5.94 8.39
N CYS A 303 10.79 5.75 9.45
CA CYS A 303 12.03 4.95 9.42
C CYS A 303 11.80 3.44 9.25
N CYS A 304 10.54 2.95 9.25
CA CYS A 304 10.20 1.61 8.82
C CYS A 304 9.96 1.50 7.30
N ILE A 305 10.24 2.54 6.53
CA ILE A 305 10.29 2.44 5.07
C ILE A 305 11.58 1.68 4.74
N PRO A 306 11.48 0.45 4.20
CA PRO A 306 12.67 -0.21 3.72
C PRO A 306 13.20 0.60 2.54
N CYS A 307 14.34 1.22 2.68
CA CYS A 307 15.01 2.05 1.67
C CYS A 307 14.62 3.54 1.63
N ASP A 308 14.62 4.24 2.74
CA ASP A 308 14.99 5.64 2.66
C ASP A 308 16.54 5.74 2.57
N CYS A 309 17.04 5.36 1.39
CA CYS A 309 18.45 5.51 1.03
C CYS A 309 18.71 6.97 0.63
N THR A 310 18.32 7.93 1.44
CA THR A 310 18.89 9.27 1.34
C THR A 310 20.31 9.17 1.89
N MET A 311 21.29 9.11 0.99
CA MET A 311 22.70 9.20 1.36
C MET A 311 22.90 10.37 2.34
N PRO A 312 23.53 10.17 3.49
CA PRO A 312 23.92 11.27 4.35
C PRO A 312 24.81 12.19 3.54
N LYS A 313 24.45 13.47 3.46
CA LYS A 313 25.34 14.48 2.89
C LYS A 313 26.67 14.39 3.62
N ARG A 314 27.75 14.09 2.87
CA ARG A 314 29.12 14.12 3.40
C ARG A 314 29.34 15.45 4.13
N GLY A 315 29.56 15.41 5.42
CA GLY A 315 30.04 16.60 6.12
C GLY A 315 29.64 16.82 7.56
N THR A 316 28.79 16.02 8.19
CA THR A 316 28.55 16.18 9.63
C THR A 316 28.63 14.81 10.29
N GLY A 317 29.70 14.58 11.04
CA GLY A 317 29.98 13.34 11.78
C GLY A 317 29.05 13.17 12.98
N GLY A 318 27.76 12.98 12.73
CA GLY A 318 26.78 12.53 13.70
C GLY A 318 26.36 11.12 13.34
N SER A 319 26.41 10.20 14.28
CA SER A 319 25.91 8.83 14.13
C SER A 319 24.41 8.87 13.81
N CYS A 320 23.89 7.88 13.06
CA CYS A 320 22.46 7.72 12.82
C CYS A 320 21.64 7.64 14.13
N PHE A 321 22.26 7.29 15.24
CA PHE A 321 21.67 7.27 16.58
C PHE A 321 21.27 8.65 17.11
N ASP A 322 21.97 9.72 16.72
CA ASP A 322 21.71 11.06 17.24
C ASP A 322 20.50 11.76 16.63
N ARG A 323 19.86 11.16 15.61
CA ARG A 323 18.72 11.74 14.90
C ARG A 323 17.43 10.90 14.94
N CYS A 324 17.46 9.70 15.48
CA CYS A 324 16.26 8.94 15.77
C CYS A 324 15.73 9.34 17.15
N PRO A 325 14.53 9.95 17.24
CA PRO A 325 13.97 10.32 18.56
C PRO A 325 13.44 9.10 19.33
N CYS A 326 13.82 7.91 18.95
CA CYS A 326 13.39 6.64 19.54
C CYS A 326 14.60 5.97 20.18
N ASP A 327 14.94 6.36 21.41
CA ASP A 327 15.84 5.56 22.26
C ASP A 327 15.25 4.15 22.41
N GLY A 328 15.90 3.15 21.86
CA GLY A 328 15.53 1.74 21.98
C GLY A 328 14.77 1.13 20.82
N CYS A 329 14.67 1.77 19.65
CA CYS A 329 14.23 1.11 18.44
C CYS A 329 15.38 0.38 17.75
N ASP A 330 15.50 -0.93 17.96
CA ASP A 330 16.36 -1.83 17.17
C ASP A 330 15.95 -1.90 15.68
N CYS A 331 15.15 -0.93 15.21
CA CYS A 331 14.64 -0.87 13.86
C CYS A 331 15.63 -0.32 12.84
N CYS A 332 16.72 0.29 13.27
CA CYS A 332 17.81 0.71 12.42
C CYS A 332 19.05 -0.12 12.76
N PRO A 333 19.29 -1.26 12.10
CA PRO A 333 20.63 -1.78 12.06
C PRO A 333 21.44 -0.86 11.13
N CYS A 334 21.85 0.30 11.66
CA CYS A 334 22.96 1.05 11.12
C CYS A 334 24.22 0.44 11.73
N ASN A 335 24.64 -0.72 11.22
CA ASN A 335 26.01 -1.22 11.32
C ASN A 335 26.62 -1.18 9.94
#